data_8c00e09f2505e1512523df41c1c3bde1
#
_entry.id   8c00e09f2505e1512523df41c1c3bde1
#
_cell.length_a   1.000
_cell.length_b   1.000
_cell.length_c   1.000
_cell.angle_alpha   90.00
_cell.angle_beta   90.00
_cell.angle_gamma   90.00
#
_symmetry.space_group_name_H-M   'P 1'
#
loop_
_entity.id
_entity.type
_entity.pdbx_description
1 polymer ?
#
loop_
_entity_poly.entity_id
_entity_poly.type
_entity_poly.pdbx_seq_one_letter_code
_entity_poly.pdbx_strand_id
1 'polypeptide(L)'
;MSNQSLQRIAAATTLLGMLLPGMETSTAQTTRQRASGAYVADAMGTSIAAQNVDYATIFKASAMVPAGSTITKVSWRYGLSSKAPGFEAILCWRDEQPCWNVTNSNNGNTKWFNGKDASQAFTLHYRVKSSGPLGAPSLGQMNQIIVSYDLPP
;
A
#
# COMPACT_ATOMS: atom_id res chain seq x y z
N MET A 1 50.29 -31.76 -45.58
CA MET A 1 49.95 -33.16 -45.76
C MET A 1 48.46 -33.19 -45.64
N SER A 2 47.72 -33.02 -46.73
CA SER A 2 47.18 -34.09 -47.62
C SER A 2 46.25 -35.00 -46.82
N ASN A 3 44.90 -34.96 -46.95
CA ASN A 3 44.23 -35.63 -48.02
C ASN A 3 42.75 -35.29 -48.09
N GLN A 4 42.37 -35.01 -49.25
CA GLN A 4 41.07 -35.07 -49.91
C GLN A 4 40.45 -36.47 -49.86
N SER A 5 39.11 -36.51 -49.96
CA SER A 5 38.32 -37.40 -50.84
C SER A 5 36.84 -37.13 -50.58
N LEU A 6 36.16 -36.46 -51.46
CA LEU A 6 35.39 -36.94 -52.58
C LEU A 6 34.07 -37.62 -52.25
N GLN A 7 33.01 -36.85 -52.53
CA GLN A 7 31.79 -37.18 -53.31
C GLN A 7 30.99 -38.45 -52.98
N ARG A 8 29.73 -38.24 -52.73
CA ARG A 8 28.69 -38.82 -53.63
C ARG A 8 27.35 -38.06 -53.53
N ILE A 9 26.90 -37.66 -54.68
CA ILE A 9 25.65 -37.11 -55.03
C ILE A 9 24.57 -38.24 -55.01
N ALA A 10 23.42 -38.01 -54.45
CA ALA A 10 22.20 -38.70 -54.80
C ALA A 10 21.03 -37.71 -54.70
N ALA A 11 20.52 -37.42 -55.86
CA ALA A 11 19.26 -36.73 -56.04
C ALA A 11 18.10 -37.70 -55.75
N ALA A 12 17.02 -37.19 -55.16
CA ALA A 12 15.65 -37.47 -55.60
C ALA A 12 14.61 -36.88 -54.59
N THR A 13 13.82 -36.15 -55.16
CA THR A 13 12.34 -36.16 -55.19
C THR A 13 11.65 -35.17 -54.27
N THR A 14 11.13 -34.17 -54.92
CA THR A 14 10.02 -33.26 -54.67
C THR A 14 8.88 -33.90 -53.87
N LEU A 15 8.55 -33.29 -52.74
CA LEU A 15 7.17 -33.30 -52.24
C LEU A 15 6.84 -31.87 -51.75
N LEU A 16 6.01 -31.26 -52.59
CA LEU A 16 5.41 -29.96 -52.37
C LEU A 16 4.37 -30.08 -51.27
N GLY A 17 4.76 -29.81 -50.03
CA GLY A 17 3.89 -29.67 -48.90
C GLY A 17 3.62 -28.18 -48.66
N MET A 18 2.45 -27.70 -49.09
CA MET A 18 1.92 -26.40 -48.69
C MET A 18 1.72 -26.38 -47.18
N LEU A 19 2.64 -25.80 -46.44
CA LEU A 19 2.43 -25.35 -45.06
C LEU A 19 1.76 -23.99 -45.13
N LEU A 20 0.44 -23.99 -44.86
CA LEU A 20 -0.31 -22.79 -44.53
C LEU A 20 0.30 -22.22 -43.24
N PRO A 21 0.69 -20.93 -43.21
CA PRO A 21 1.06 -20.31 -41.93
C PRO A 21 -0.23 -20.18 -41.11
N GLY A 22 -0.33 -20.92 -40.03
CA GLY A 22 -1.37 -20.70 -39.02
C GLY A 22 -1.22 -19.27 -38.52
N MET A 23 -2.19 -18.44 -38.79
CA MET A 23 -2.37 -17.15 -38.13
C MET A 23 -2.69 -17.46 -36.68
N GLU A 24 -1.68 -17.45 -35.82
CA GLU A 24 -1.87 -17.33 -34.39
C GLU A 24 -2.46 -15.95 -34.13
N THR A 25 -3.76 -15.88 -33.95
CA THR A 25 -4.43 -14.69 -33.41
C THR A 25 -3.96 -14.53 -31.95
N SER A 26 -2.91 -13.74 -31.79
CA SER A 26 -2.49 -13.27 -30.47
C SER A 26 -3.61 -12.36 -29.93
N THR A 27 -4.51 -12.91 -29.12
CA THR A 27 -5.46 -12.11 -28.35
C THR A 27 -4.64 -11.34 -27.31
N ALA A 28 -4.28 -10.10 -27.63
CA ALA A 28 -3.76 -9.16 -26.66
C ALA A 28 -4.83 -8.97 -25.59
N GLN A 29 -4.65 -9.62 -24.45
CA GLN A 29 -5.43 -9.32 -23.24
C GLN A 29 -5.09 -7.90 -22.82
N THR A 30 -5.93 -6.94 -23.20
CA THR A 30 -5.89 -5.59 -22.68
C THR A 30 -6.28 -5.68 -21.19
N THR A 31 -5.29 -5.80 -20.31
CA THR A 31 -5.49 -5.59 -18.90
C THR A 31 -5.96 -4.14 -18.74
N ARG A 32 -7.26 -3.95 -18.48
CA ARG A 32 -7.80 -2.65 -18.12
C ARG A 32 -7.11 -2.21 -16.84
N GLN A 33 -6.09 -1.36 -16.98
CA GLN A 33 -5.45 -0.72 -15.86
C GLN A 33 -6.47 0.22 -15.21
N ARG A 34 -6.88 -0.06 -13.98
CA ARG A 34 -7.78 0.82 -13.23
C ARG A 34 -7.10 2.17 -13.04
N ALA A 35 -7.83 3.24 -13.29
CA ALA A 35 -7.37 4.57 -12.93
C ALA A 35 -7.23 4.65 -11.41
N SER A 36 -6.16 5.28 -10.93
CA SER A 36 -5.84 5.38 -9.51
C SER A 36 -5.64 6.83 -9.09
N GLY A 37 -5.78 7.09 -7.82
CA GLY A 37 -5.54 8.38 -7.20
C GLY A 37 -4.86 8.23 -5.85
N ALA A 38 -4.52 9.37 -5.27
CA ALA A 38 -4.04 9.43 -3.90
C ALA A 38 -4.43 10.78 -3.28
N TYR A 39 -4.63 10.79 -1.96
CA TYR A 39 -4.73 12.02 -1.20
C TYR A 39 -3.81 12.00 0.02
N VAL A 40 -3.51 13.18 0.51
CA VAL A 40 -2.74 13.42 1.73
C VAL A 40 -3.67 14.03 2.76
N ALA A 41 -3.62 13.55 4.00
CA ALA A 41 -4.29 14.17 5.13
C ALA A 41 -3.28 14.41 6.26
N ASP A 42 -3.20 15.66 6.67
CA ASP A 42 -2.36 16.12 7.77
C ASP A 42 -3.22 16.44 8.99
N ALA A 43 -2.72 16.12 10.17
CA ALA A 43 -3.36 16.47 11.42
C ALA A 43 -2.32 16.68 12.51
N MET A 44 -2.54 17.66 13.40
CA MET A 44 -1.71 17.82 14.59
C MET A 44 -1.94 16.64 15.52
N GLY A 45 -0.87 15.96 15.90
CA GLY A 45 -0.91 14.86 16.85
C GLY A 45 -1.30 15.33 18.24
N THR A 46 -2.11 14.53 18.92
CA THR A 46 -2.49 14.80 20.32
C THR A 46 -1.32 14.56 21.26
N SER A 47 -1.09 15.47 22.21
CA SER A 47 -0.09 15.28 23.24
C SER A 47 -0.58 14.29 24.30
N ILE A 48 0.33 13.44 24.79
CA ILE A 48 0.06 12.43 25.82
C ILE A 48 0.45 13.00 27.18
N ALA A 49 -0.54 13.33 27.99
CA ALA A 49 -0.35 13.93 29.31
C ALA A 49 -0.56 12.93 30.47
N ALA A 50 -1.24 11.82 30.21
CA ALA A 50 -1.53 10.81 31.22
C ALA A 50 -1.36 9.40 30.67
N GLN A 51 -1.04 8.46 31.54
CA GLN A 51 -0.99 7.04 31.20
C GLN A 51 -2.38 6.40 31.30
N ASN A 52 -2.55 5.27 30.61
CA ASN A 52 -3.79 4.49 30.57
C ASN A 52 -5.01 5.30 30.07
N VAL A 53 -4.76 6.40 29.36
CA VAL A 53 -5.75 7.21 28.67
C VAL A 53 -5.56 7.04 27.18
N ASP A 54 -6.65 6.90 26.44
CA ASP A 54 -6.62 6.85 24.97
C ASP A 54 -6.66 8.26 24.40
N TYR A 55 -5.71 8.56 23.55
CA TYR A 55 -5.64 9.79 22.76
C TYR A 55 -5.82 9.45 21.28
N ALA A 56 -6.46 10.32 20.54
CA ALA A 56 -6.73 10.09 19.13
C ALA A 56 -6.38 11.30 18.27
N THR A 57 -5.90 11.03 17.06
CA THR A 57 -5.73 12.01 15.99
C THR A 57 -6.54 11.54 14.78
N ILE A 58 -7.45 12.38 14.29
CA ILE A 58 -8.35 12.05 13.19
C ILE A 58 -7.80 12.66 11.90
N PHE A 59 -7.65 11.83 10.86
CA PHE A 59 -7.33 12.23 9.50
C PHE A 59 -8.61 12.20 8.66
N LYS A 60 -9.10 13.35 8.29
CA LYS A 60 -10.29 13.46 7.43
C LYS A 60 -9.94 13.06 6.01
N ALA A 61 -10.80 12.28 5.37
CA ALA A 61 -10.66 12.00 3.96
C ALA A 61 -10.84 13.26 3.11
N SER A 62 -10.18 13.29 1.96
CA SER A 62 -10.37 14.38 1.00
C SER A 62 -11.80 14.31 0.42
N ALA A 63 -12.48 15.44 0.39
CA ALA A 63 -13.80 15.56 -0.28
C ALA A 63 -13.74 15.31 -1.80
N MET A 64 -12.54 15.27 -2.38
CA MET A 64 -12.33 15.01 -3.81
C MET A 64 -12.21 13.52 -4.15
N VAL A 65 -12.25 12.63 -3.16
CA VAL A 65 -12.23 11.18 -3.41
C VAL A 65 -13.56 10.76 -4.04
N PRO A 66 -13.58 10.22 -5.26
CA PRO A 66 -14.82 9.78 -5.89
C PRO A 66 -15.51 8.67 -5.08
N ALA A 67 -16.83 8.73 -4.99
CA ALA A 67 -17.59 7.68 -4.33
C ALA A 67 -17.34 6.31 -4.98
N GLY A 68 -17.18 5.27 -4.17
CA GLY A 68 -16.86 3.92 -4.65
C GLY A 68 -15.39 3.66 -4.92
N SER A 69 -14.50 4.65 -4.66
CA SER A 69 -13.06 4.43 -4.69
C SER A 69 -12.61 3.50 -3.55
N THR A 70 -11.68 2.60 -3.85
CA THR A 70 -11.21 1.58 -2.90
C THR A 70 -9.72 1.75 -2.59
N ILE A 71 -9.37 1.67 -1.32
CA ILE A 71 -7.98 1.79 -0.85
C ILE A 71 -7.12 0.68 -1.45
N THR A 72 -5.92 1.04 -1.91
CA THR A 72 -4.89 0.09 -2.35
C THR A 72 -3.68 0.07 -1.42
N LYS A 73 -3.36 1.20 -0.79
CA LYS A 73 -2.23 1.34 0.14
C LYS A 73 -2.44 2.54 1.03
N VAL A 74 -2.02 2.44 2.30
CA VAL A 74 -1.95 3.57 3.23
C VAL A 74 -0.52 3.71 3.71
N SER A 75 0.03 4.91 3.61
CA SER A 75 1.31 5.30 4.21
C SER A 75 1.05 6.25 5.36
N TRP A 76 1.86 6.18 6.41
CA TRP A 76 1.74 7.05 7.57
C TRP A 76 3.08 7.62 8.00
N ARG A 77 3.00 8.74 8.67
CA ARG A 77 4.07 9.34 9.47
C ARG A 77 3.45 10.01 10.68
N TYR A 78 3.94 9.70 11.86
CA TYR A 78 3.55 10.39 13.07
C TYR A 78 4.76 10.77 13.92
N GLY A 79 4.62 11.81 14.72
CA GLY A 79 5.68 12.31 15.60
C GLY A 79 5.18 12.59 17.00
N LEU A 80 6.08 12.31 17.96
CA LEU A 80 5.97 12.66 19.36
C LEU A 80 7.33 13.16 19.82
N SER A 81 7.37 14.10 20.76
CA SER A 81 8.64 14.59 21.32
C SER A 81 9.42 13.49 22.05
N SER A 82 8.71 12.51 22.60
CA SER A 82 9.28 11.32 23.25
C SER A 82 8.28 10.17 23.22
N LYS A 83 8.76 8.94 23.33
CA LYS A 83 7.94 7.75 23.54
C LYS A 83 8.25 7.18 24.92
N ALA A 84 7.28 7.19 25.81
CA ALA A 84 7.40 6.56 27.10
C ALA A 84 7.42 5.02 26.99
N PRO A 85 8.02 4.29 27.92
CA PRO A 85 7.85 2.86 28.04
C PRO A 85 6.36 2.49 28.12
N GLY A 86 5.94 1.45 27.38
CA GLY A 86 4.53 1.06 27.29
C GLY A 86 3.70 1.89 26.29
N PHE A 87 4.35 2.75 25.49
CA PHE A 87 3.68 3.45 24.39
C PHE A 87 3.15 2.46 23.36
N GLU A 88 1.90 2.65 22.95
CA GLU A 88 1.25 1.94 21.86
C GLU A 88 0.59 2.94 20.90
N ALA A 89 0.64 2.63 19.61
CA ALA A 89 -0.04 3.38 18.56
C ALA A 89 -0.67 2.43 17.56
N ILE A 90 -1.93 2.68 17.22
CA ILE A 90 -2.67 1.92 16.22
C ILE A 90 -3.39 2.87 15.25
N LEU A 91 -3.31 2.57 13.97
CA LEU A 91 -4.01 3.28 12.90
C LEU A 91 -5.24 2.49 12.51
N CYS A 92 -6.43 3.08 12.64
CA CYS A 92 -7.71 2.45 12.36
C CYS A 92 -8.42 3.14 11.19
N TRP A 93 -9.08 2.34 10.37
CA TRP A 93 -10.00 2.82 9.35
C TRP A 93 -11.37 3.10 10.00
N ARG A 94 -11.92 4.30 9.85
CA ARG A 94 -13.17 4.80 10.46
C ARG A 94 -13.09 4.97 11.97
N ASP A 95 -12.31 4.75 12.75
CA ASP A 95 -12.27 4.73 14.22
C ASP A 95 -12.50 3.33 14.84
N GLU A 96 -12.78 2.36 13.98
CA GLU A 96 -13.02 0.97 14.38
C GLU A 96 -12.14 0.02 13.57
N GLN A 97 -12.44 -1.27 13.62
CA GLN A 97 -11.75 -2.27 12.81
C GLN A 97 -12.01 -2.08 11.30
N PRO A 98 -11.03 -2.33 10.44
CA PRO A 98 -9.71 -2.89 10.76
C PRO A 98 -8.72 -1.82 11.24
N CYS A 99 -7.78 -2.24 12.10
CA CYS A 99 -6.67 -1.43 12.59
C CYS A 99 -5.32 -2.06 12.25
N TRP A 100 -4.26 -1.24 12.21
CA TRP A 100 -2.88 -1.64 11.98
C TRP A 100 -1.98 -1.09 13.08
N ASN A 101 -1.16 -1.95 13.68
CA ASN A 101 -0.24 -1.54 14.75
C ASN A 101 0.96 -0.79 14.15
N VAL A 102 1.16 0.45 14.58
CA VAL A 102 2.24 1.34 14.15
C VAL A 102 3.18 1.74 15.29
N THR A 103 3.08 1.09 16.45
CA THR A 103 3.83 1.40 17.65
C THR A 103 5.34 1.53 17.42
N ASN A 104 5.92 0.57 16.69
CA ASN A 104 7.35 0.46 16.48
C ASN A 104 7.86 1.19 15.24
N SER A 105 6.97 1.81 14.47
CA SER A 105 7.32 2.47 13.21
C SER A 105 6.63 3.82 13.09
N ASN A 106 7.37 4.90 13.32
CA ASN A 106 6.86 6.27 13.18
C ASN A 106 6.46 6.62 11.76
N ASN A 107 6.94 5.87 10.80
CA ASN A 107 6.57 5.95 9.38
C ASN A 107 6.58 4.57 8.75
N GLY A 108 5.78 4.41 7.71
CA GLY A 108 5.68 3.15 6.99
C GLY A 108 4.52 3.14 6.03
N ASN A 109 4.23 1.97 5.50
CA ASN A 109 3.05 1.74 4.67
C ASN A 109 2.50 0.35 4.87
N THR A 110 1.22 0.17 4.51
CA THR A 110 0.54 -1.11 4.61
C THR A 110 -0.51 -1.25 3.53
N LYS A 111 -0.79 -2.48 3.12
CA LYS A 111 -1.94 -2.87 2.30
C LYS A 111 -3.09 -3.45 3.12
N TRP A 112 -3.01 -3.41 4.44
CA TRP A 112 -4.00 -4.00 5.35
C TRP A 112 -5.42 -3.50 5.12
N PHE A 113 -5.55 -2.25 4.68
CA PHE A 113 -6.83 -1.60 4.40
C PHE A 113 -7.28 -1.77 2.93
N ASN A 114 -6.63 -2.61 2.15
CA ASN A 114 -6.95 -2.82 0.74
C ASN A 114 -8.43 -3.19 0.55
N GLY A 115 -9.08 -2.58 -0.44
CA GLY A 115 -10.48 -2.81 -0.76
C GLY A 115 -11.49 -2.05 0.14
N LYS A 116 -11.04 -1.33 1.18
CA LYS A 116 -11.91 -0.47 2.00
C LYS A 116 -12.22 0.82 1.26
N ASP A 117 -13.34 1.45 1.61
CA ASP A 117 -13.77 2.73 1.06
C ASP A 117 -12.74 3.83 1.36
N ALA A 118 -12.20 4.46 0.32
CA ALA A 118 -11.18 5.49 0.43
C ALA A 118 -11.73 6.85 0.89
N SER A 119 -13.05 7.04 0.89
CA SER A 119 -13.72 8.28 1.34
C SER A 119 -13.87 8.36 2.86
N GLN A 120 -13.48 7.34 3.60
CA GLN A 120 -13.61 7.29 5.04
C GLN A 120 -12.38 7.88 5.75
N ALA A 121 -12.61 8.44 6.95
CA ALA A 121 -11.55 8.95 7.80
C ALA A 121 -10.70 7.82 8.39
N PHE A 122 -9.47 8.16 8.77
CA PHE A 122 -8.62 7.32 9.60
C PHE A 122 -8.42 7.95 10.96
N THR A 123 -8.25 7.12 11.99
CA THR A 123 -7.94 7.55 13.35
C THR A 123 -6.65 6.87 13.81
N LEU A 124 -5.72 7.67 14.31
CA LEU A 124 -4.51 7.19 14.95
C LEU A 124 -4.70 7.31 16.46
N HIS A 125 -4.80 6.17 17.13
CA HIS A 125 -4.92 6.07 18.58
C HIS A 125 -3.56 5.91 19.24
N TYR A 126 -3.36 6.59 20.37
CA TYR A 126 -2.19 6.49 21.22
C TYR A 126 -2.60 6.12 22.62
N ARG A 127 -1.78 5.32 23.28
CA ARG A 127 -1.89 5.00 24.70
C ARG A 127 -0.50 4.72 25.27
N VAL A 128 -0.26 5.13 26.50
CA VAL A 128 0.86 4.64 27.29
C VAL A 128 0.34 3.73 28.37
N LYS A 129 0.60 2.44 28.27
CA LYS A 129 0.29 1.45 29.29
C LYS A 129 1.41 1.39 30.32
N SER A 130 1.17 1.89 31.51
CA SER A 130 2.16 1.89 32.58
C SER A 130 1.48 1.82 33.93
N SER A 131 2.20 1.31 34.93
CA SER A 131 1.79 1.31 36.34
C SER A 131 2.49 2.39 37.18
N GLY A 132 3.47 3.11 36.60
CA GLY A 132 4.22 4.18 37.22
C GLY A 132 3.87 5.57 36.70
N PRO A 133 4.35 6.65 37.25
CA PRO A 133 4.07 8.00 36.78
C PRO A 133 4.60 8.21 35.35
N LEU A 134 3.89 8.99 34.54
CA LEU A 134 4.28 9.29 33.15
C LEU A 134 5.41 10.30 33.11
N GLY A 135 6.09 10.71 33.99
CA GLY A 135 7.14 11.76 33.90
C GLY A 135 6.63 13.01 33.15
N ALA A 136 7.41 13.52 32.22
CA ALA A 136 7.02 14.67 31.41
C ALA A 136 6.01 14.27 30.29
N PRO A 137 5.04 15.16 29.95
CA PRO A 137 4.14 14.93 28.82
C PRO A 137 4.92 14.74 27.49
N SER A 138 4.43 13.85 26.65
CA SER A 138 4.91 13.68 25.28
C SER A 138 4.12 14.59 24.34
N LEU A 139 4.78 15.55 23.73
CA LEU A 139 4.12 16.51 22.84
C LEU A 139 3.87 15.90 21.47
N GLY A 140 2.63 15.98 20.99
CA GLY A 140 2.26 15.61 19.64
C GLY A 140 2.87 16.54 18.60
N GLN A 141 3.29 15.97 17.49
CA GLN A 141 3.83 16.68 16.34
C GLN A 141 2.88 16.50 15.13
N MET A 142 3.19 17.14 14.01
CA MET A 142 2.40 16.97 12.80
C MET A 142 2.43 15.51 12.34
N ASN A 143 1.27 14.95 12.13
CA ASN A 143 1.07 13.61 11.60
C ASN A 143 0.49 13.68 10.20
N GLN A 144 0.76 12.67 9.40
CA GLN A 144 0.33 12.61 8.00
C GLN A 144 -0.02 11.18 7.62
N ILE A 145 -1.07 11.03 6.83
CA ILE A 145 -1.33 9.81 6.06
C ILE A 145 -1.41 10.14 4.56
N ILE A 146 -1.02 9.17 3.75
CA ILE A 146 -1.22 9.17 2.30
C ILE A 146 -2.02 7.93 1.97
N VAL A 147 -3.20 8.13 1.40
CA VAL A 147 -4.09 7.06 0.99
C VAL A 147 -4.10 6.95 -0.52
N SER A 148 -3.56 5.85 -1.04
CA SER A 148 -3.63 5.49 -2.46
C SER A 148 -4.89 4.67 -2.69
N TYR A 149 -5.59 4.89 -3.79
CA TYR A 149 -6.85 4.22 -4.11
C TYR A 149 -7.03 4.01 -5.60
N ASP A 150 -7.84 3.01 -5.95
CA ASP A 150 -8.36 2.81 -7.28
C ASP A 150 -9.71 3.53 -7.39
N LEU A 151 -9.95 4.13 -8.56
CA LEU A 151 -11.24 4.71 -8.90
C LEU A 151 -12.28 3.60 -9.13
N PRO A 152 -13.58 3.90 -8.95
CA PRO A 152 -14.63 2.95 -9.30
C PRO A 152 -14.56 2.57 -10.79
N PRO A 153 -15.00 1.36 -11.16
CA PRO A 153 -14.99 0.87 -12.54
C PRO A 153 -15.91 1.67 -13.45
#